data_d72abe404bf8fe0a2d04ee7cd8ae6e72
#
_entry.id   d72abe404bf8fe0a2d04ee7cd8ae6e72
#
_cell.length_a   1.000
_cell.length_b   1.000
_cell.length_c   1.000
_cell.angle_alpha   90.00
_cell.angle_beta   90.00
_cell.angle_gamma   90.00
#
_symmetry.space_group_name_H-M   'P 1'
#
loop_
_entity.id
_entity.type
_entity.pdbx_description
1 polymer ?
#
loop_
_entity_poly.entity_id
_entity_poly.type
_entity_poly.pdbx_seq_one_letter_code
_entity_poly.pdbx_strand_id
1 'polypeptide(L)'
;GGEPDVVGYDMKHDEYIFYDCASESPKGRRSVCYDREALESRKKHKPENSAVEMAADMGIELLTEEQYRDLQELGNFDLKTSSWVKTPDNIRKLGGAIFCDRRYDTVFMYHNGADSYYGSRGFRGSLRV
;
A
#
# COMPACT_ATOMS: atom_id res chain seq x y z
N GLY A 1 1.38 -6.77 13.99
CA GLY A 1 0.70 -7.31 12.83
C GLY A 1 1.47 -7.05 11.57
N GLY A 2 1.13 -7.72 10.53
CA GLY A 2 1.74 -7.48 9.23
C GLY A 2 2.93 -8.36 8.92
N GLU A 3 2.94 -9.58 9.43
CA GLU A 3 3.96 -10.54 9.03
C GLU A 3 3.68 -11.00 7.60
N PRO A 4 4.69 -10.98 6.70
CA PRO A 4 4.51 -11.41 5.32
C PRO A 4 4.40 -12.93 5.21
N ASP A 5 3.48 -13.37 4.35
CA ASP A 5 3.32 -14.78 4.01
C ASP A 5 3.78 -15.03 2.57
N VAL A 6 4.28 -16.24 2.32
CA VAL A 6 4.69 -16.65 0.98
C VAL A 6 3.43 -16.78 0.11
N VAL A 7 3.39 -16.05 -1.00
CA VAL A 7 2.29 -16.08 -1.95
C VAL A 7 2.70 -16.62 -3.31
N GLY A 8 4.00 -16.83 -3.54
CA GLY A 8 4.47 -17.35 -4.81
C GLY A 8 5.98 -17.49 -4.89
N TYR A 9 6.42 -17.99 -6.02
CA TYR A 9 7.82 -18.15 -6.33
C TYR A 9 8.07 -17.68 -7.76
N ASP A 10 9.07 -16.83 -7.91
CA ASP A 10 9.48 -16.31 -9.22
C ASP A 10 10.62 -17.18 -9.75
N MET A 11 10.32 -18.09 -10.68
CA MET A 11 11.30 -19.02 -11.23
C MET A 11 12.39 -18.31 -12.03
N LYS A 12 12.05 -17.21 -12.68
CA LYS A 12 13.00 -16.46 -13.51
C LYS A 12 14.11 -15.84 -12.67
N HIS A 13 13.77 -15.33 -11.48
CA HIS A 13 14.71 -14.66 -10.59
C HIS A 13 15.12 -15.53 -9.39
N ASP A 14 14.60 -16.75 -9.29
CA ASP A 14 14.85 -17.66 -8.16
C ASP A 14 14.56 -16.99 -6.83
N GLU A 15 13.40 -16.36 -6.72
CA GLU A 15 13.01 -15.61 -5.53
C GLU A 15 11.63 -16.04 -5.04
N TYR A 16 11.47 -16.13 -3.72
CA TYR A 16 10.16 -16.25 -3.10
C TYR A 16 9.52 -14.87 -2.98
N ILE A 17 8.21 -14.82 -3.18
CA ILE A 17 7.44 -13.59 -3.07
C ILE A 17 6.58 -13.67 -1.81
N PHE A 18 6.72 -12.69 -0.95
CA PHE A 18 5.97 -12.56 0.30
C PHE A 18 5.08 -11.32 0.21
N TYR A 19 3.80 -11.46 0.58
CA TYR A 19 2.91 -10.32 0.73
C TYR A 19 2.58 -10.14 2.20
N ASP A 20 2.26 -8.91 2.54
CA ASP A 20 1.75 -8.54 3.84
C ASP A 20 0.28 -8.97 3.92
N CYS A 21 0.00 -10.02 4.69
CA CYS A 21 -1.31 -10.66 4.78
C CYS A 21 -2.05 -10.36 6.08
N ALA A 22 -1.79 -9.24 6.73
CA ALA A 22 -2.60 -8.80 7.85
C ALA A 22 -4.02 -8.48 7.37
N SER A 23 -5.04 -8.83 8.17
CA SER A 23 -6.44 -8.61 7.77
C SER A 23 -6.78 -7.14 7.51
N GLU A 24 -6.17 -6.22 8.26
CA GLU A 24 -6.27 -4.77 8.05
C GLU A 24 -4.88 -4.19 7.88
N SER A 25 -4.78 -3.01 7.27
CA SER A 25 -3.49 -2.31 7.22
C SER A 25 -2.95 -2.13 8.64
N PRO A 26 -1.70 -2.54 8.92
CA PRO A 26 -1.16 -2.47 10.27
C PRO A 26 -1.21 -1.07 10.87
N LYS A 27 -1.52 -0.97 12.16
CA LYS A 27 -1.69 0.32 12.85
C LYS A 27 -0.49 1.24 12.69
N GLY A 28 0.72 0.72 12.80
CA GLY A 28 1.94 1.51 12.68
C GLY A 28 2.20 2.06 11.28
N ARG A 29 1.40 1.68 10.30
CA ARG A 29 1.54 2.08 8.90
C ARG A 29 0.37 2.92 8.40
N ARG A 30 -0.53 3.35 9.30
CA ARG A 30 -1.70 4.16 8.95
C ARG A 30 -1.42 5.64 9.12
N SER A 31 -2.34 6.46 8.66
CA SER A 31 -2.26 7.93 8.75
C SER A 31 -1.03 8.48 8.04
N VAL A 32 -0.72 7.93 6.87
CA VAL A 32 0.43 8.33 6.07
C VAL A 32 -0.04 8.79 4.69
N CYS A 33 0.65 9.78 4.13
CA CYS A 33 0.44 10.17 2.74
C CYS A 33 1.24 9.22 1.84
N TYR A 34 1.19 9.44 0.53
CA TYR A 34 1.73 8.47 -0.40
C TYR A 34 3.27 8.42 -0.40
N ASP A 35 3.95 9.53 -0.63
CA ASP A 35 5.40 9.57 -0.73
C ASP A 35 5.97 10.86 -0.13
N ARG A 36 7.31 10.96 -0.10
CA ARG A 36 8.01 12.08 0.50
C ARG A 36 7.72 13.40 -0.19
N GLU A 37 7.67 13.41 -1.51
CA GLU A 37 7.36 14.62 -2.27
C GLU A 37 6.00 15.19 -1.84
N ALA A 38 4.99 14.30 -1.73
CA ALA A 38 3.67 14.70 -1.27
C ALA A 38 3.71 15.19 0.18
N LEU A 39 4.47 14.52 1.05
CA LEU A 39 4.63 14.93 2.44
C LEU A 39 5.22 16.34 2.54
N GLU A 40 6.28 16.61 1.80
CA GLU A 40 6.97 17.90 1.83
C GLU A 40 6.15 19.01 1.18
N SER A 41 5.23 18.69 0.28
CA SER A 41 4.35 19.67 -0.36
C SER A 41 3.32 20.26 0.60
N ARG A 42 3.04 19.59 1.71
CA ARG A 42 2.06 20.06 2.68
C ARG A 42 2.63 21.18 3.53
N LYS A 43 1.84 22.23 3.69
CA LYS A 43 2.23 23.40 4.52
C LYS A 43 1.76 23.27 5.95
N LYS A 44 0.68 22.50 6.18
CA LYS A 44 0.05 22.33 7.50
C LYS A 44 -0.35 20.87 7.70
N HIS A 45 -0.42 20.45 8.95
CA HIS A 45 -0.93 19.13 9.33
C HIS A 45 -0.22 17.99 8.58
N LYS A 46 1.12 18.04 8.56
CA LYS A 46 1.90 16.98 7.93
C LYS A 46 1.77 15.69 8.72
N PRO A 47 1.53 14.55 8.03
CA PRO A 47 1.64 13.26 8.71
C PRO A 47 3.11 13.01 9.09
N GLU A 48 3.36 12.05 9.97
CA GLU A 48 4.72 11.78 10.44
C GLU A 48 5.58 11.12 9.37
N ASN A 49 4.98 10.43 8.40
CA ASN A 49 5.72 9.70 7.39
C ASN A 49 4.88 9.51 6.13
N SER A 50 5.49 8.89 5.12
CA SER A 50 4.83 8.52 3.87
C SER A 50 4.93 7.01 3.65
N ALA A 51 3.98 6.47 2.90
CA ALA A 51 3.92 5.04 2.62
C ALA A 51 5.17 4.54 1.89
N VAL A 52 5.58 5.22 0.84
CA VAL A 52 6.73 4.80 0.02
C VAL A 52 8.03 4.83 0.83
N GLU A 53 8.22 5.86 1.68
CA GLU A 53 9.43 5.93 2.52
C GLU A 53 9.47 4.84 3.57
N MET A 54 8.34 4.61 4.24
CA MET A 54 8.27 3.56 5.24
C MET A 54 8.54 2.19 4.63
N ALA A 55 7.98 1.92 3.45
CA ALA A 55 8.22 0.67 2.74
C ALA A 55 9.70 0.51 2.40
N ALA A 56 10.33 1.56 1.87
CA ALA A 56 11.75 1.54 1.54
C ALA A 56 12.62 1.26 2.78
N ASP A 57 12.31 1.91 3.90
CA ASP A 57 13.04 1.69 5.15
C ASP A 57 12.89 0.27 5.68
N MET A 58 11.77 -0.37 5.40
CA MET A 58 11.51 -1.76 5.77
C MET A 58 12.07 -2.77 4.77
N GLY A 59 12.61 -2.31 3.64
CA GLY A 59 13.11 -3.18 2.59
C GLY A 59 12.03 -3.84 1.76
N ILE A 60 10.85 -3.26 1.70
CA ILE A 60 9.71 -3.77 0.92
C ILE A 60 9.25 -2.75 -0.10
N GLU A 61 8.42 -3.19 -1.03
CA GLU A 61 7.78 -2.32 -2.01
C GLU A 61 6.28 -2.34 -1.80
N LEU A 62 5.60 -1.23 -2.08
CA LEU A 62 4.14 -1.23 -2.08
C LEU A 62 3.62 -2.24 -3.09
N LEU A 63 2.51 -2.89 -2.76
CA LEU A 63 1.82 -3.75 -3.72
C LEU A 63 1.34 -2.91 -4.91
N THR A 64 1.46 -3.45 -6.11
CA THR A 64 0.78 -2.89 -7.28
C THR A 64 -0.72 -3.19 -7.15
N GLU A 65 -1.54 -2.54 -7.97
CA GLU A 65 -2.97 -2.85 -8.02
C GLU A 65 -3.20 -4.33 -8.33
N GLU A 66 -2.46 -4.87 -9.29
CA GLU A 66 -2.57 -6.27 -9.67
C GLU A 66 -2.24 -7.20 -8.51
N GLN A 67 -1.13 -6.93 -7.82
CA GLN A 67 -0.74 -7.70 -6.64
C GLN A 67 -1.76 -7.59 -5.51
N TYR A 68 -2.33 -6.40 -5.32
CA TYR A 68 -3.37 -6.21 -4.31
C TYR A 68 -4.62 -7.06 -4.63
N ARG A 69 -5.03 -7.10 -5.89
CA ARG A 69 -6.17 -7.93 -6.29
C ARG A 69 -5.88 -9.41 -6.13
N ASP A 70 -4.65 -9.84 -6.42
CA ASP A 70 -4.22 -11.22 -6.18
C ASP A 70 -4.29 -11.57 -4.69
N LEU A 71 -3.82 -10.66 -3.83
CA LEU A 71 -3.92 -10.83 -2.38
C LEU A 71 -5.37 -11.05 -1.97
N GLN A 72 -6.30 -10.26 -2.49
CA GLN A 72 -7.70 -10.32 -2.13
C GLN A 72 -8.37 -11.64 -2.54
N GLU A 73 -7.78 -12.40 -3.44
CA GLU A 73 -8.26 -13.74 -3.79
C GLU A 73 -7.91 -14.78 -2.71
N LEU A 74 -6.93 -14.48 -1.85
CA LEU A 74 -6.50 -15.37 -0.77
C LEU A 74 -7.34 -15.23 0.50
N GLY A 75 -8.19 -14.21 0.59
CA GLY A 75 -8.99 -13.95 1.79
C GLY A 75 -9.67 -12.61 1.72
N ASN A 76 -10.13 -12.13 2.87
CA ASN A 76 -10.80 -10.84 2.99
C ASN A 76 -9.88 -9.86 3.71
N PHE A 77 -9.38 -8.86 3.01
CA PHE A 77 -8.44 -7.89 3.53
C PHE A 77 -8.98 -6.47 3.38
N ASP A 78 -8.61 -5.60 4.30
CA ASP A 78 -9.01 -4.19 4.29
C ASP A 78 -10.53 -4.02 4.27
N LEU A 79 -11.23 -4.69 5.19
CA LEU A 79 -12.67 -4.52 5.36
C LEU A 79 -13.00 -3.21 6.08
N LYS A 80 -12.08 -2.70 6.90
CA LYS A 80 -12.24 -1.46 7.69
C LYS A 80 -11.19 -0.41 7.36
N THR A 81 -10.10 -0.83 6.73
CA THR A 81 -9.00 0.06 6.36
C THR A 81 -8.88 0.12 4.84
N SER A 82 -7.96 0.93 4.36
CA SER A 82 -7.55 0.96 2.96
C SER A 82 -6.03 0.99 2.89
N SER A 83 -5.49 0.65 1.73
CA SER A 83 -4.05 0.58 1.52
C SER A 83 -3.65 1.32 0.25
N TRP A 84 -2.68 2.23 0.39
CA TRP A 84 -2.02 2.80 -0.77
C TRP A 84 -1.39 1.67 -1.58
N VAL A 85 -1.52 1.73 -2.90
CA VAL A 85 -0.84 0.80 -3.81
C VAL A 85 0.11 1.59 -4.70
N LYS A 86 1.08 0.89 -5.29
CA LYS A 86 2.05 1.52 -6.17
C LYS A 86 1.31 2.23 -7.31
N THR A 87 1.49 3.54 -7.38
CA THR A 87 0.77 4.39 -8.32
C THR A 87 1.57 4.53 -9.61
N PRO A 88 0.94 4.29 -10.78
CA PRO A 88 1.60 4.52 -12.07
C PRO A 88 2.08 5.97 -12.22
N ASP A 89 3.20 6.16 -12.90
CA ASP A 89 3.83 7.46 -13.07
C ASP A 89 2.91 8.49 -13.74
N ASN A 90 2.09 8.06 -14.68
CA ASN A 90 1.17 8.96 -15.38
C ASN A 90 0.11 9.58 -14.44
N ILE A 91 -0.24 8.88 -13.37
CA ILE A 91 -1.16 9.38 -12.36
C ILE A 91 -0.38 10.21 -11.33
N ARG A 92 0.76 9.68 -10.86
CA ARG A 92 1.53 10.33 -9.81
C ARG A 92 2.06 11.70 -10.25
N LYS A 93 2.51 11.84 -11.49
CA LYS A 93 3.02 13.13 -12.00
C LYS A 93 1.96 14.22 -12.05
N LEU A 94 0.69 13.86 -12.08
CA LEU A 94 -0.43 14.81 -12.03
C LEU A 94 -0.88 15.10 -10.59
N GLY A 95 -0.15 14.61 -9.59
CA GLY A 95 -0.42 14.89 -8.19
C GLY A 95 -1.27 13.85 -7.48
N GLY A 96 -1.71 12.82 -8.17
CA GLY A 96 -2.59 11.79 -7.62
C GLY A 96 -1.85 10.55 -7.13
N ALA A 97 -2.57 9.73 -6.38
CA ALA A 97 -2.15 8.39 -5.99
C ALA A 97 -3.38 7.53 -5.84
N ILE A 98 -3.20 6.21 -5.87
CA ILE A 98 -4.30 5.26 -5.82
C ILE A 98 -4.22 4.41 -4.56
N PHE A 99 -5.37 3.99 -4.06
CA PHE A 99 -5.48 3.10 -2.92
C PHE A 99 -6.67 2.17 -3.10
N CYS A 100 -6.67 1.07 -2.37
CA CYS A 100 -7.65 0.02 -2.53
C CYS A 100 -8.20 -0.43 -1.19
N ASP A 101 -9.38 -1.03 -1.22
CA ASP A 101 -9.98 -1.69 -0.07
C ASP A 101 -10.98 -2.76 -0.54
N ARG A 102 -11.61 -3.42 0.42
CA ARG A 102 -12.73 -4.32 0.14
C ARG A 102 -13.95 -3.82 0.91
N ARG A 103 -15.01 -3.54 0.18
CA ARG A 103 -16.32 -3.15 0.74
C ARG A 103 -17.40 -3.88 -0.04
N TYR A 104 -18.45 -4.30 0.65
CA TYR A 104 -19.56 -5.03 0.01
C TYR A 104 -19.07 -6.26 -0.75
N ASP A 105 -18.10 -6.97 -0.17
CA ASP A 105 -17.48 -8.15 -0.76
C ASP A 105 -16.88 -7.90 -2.15
N THR A 106 -16.46 -6.68 -2.41
CA THR A 106 -15.91 -6.23 -3.69
C THR A 106 -14.64 -5.43 -3.46
N VAL A 107 -13.63 -5.67 -4.27
CA VAL A 107 -12.37 -4.90 -4.23
C VAL A 107 -12.55 -3.64 -5.06
N PHE A 108 -12.30 -2.49 -4.44
CA PHE A 108 -12.39 -1.19 -5.09
C PHE A 108 -11.02 -0.53 -5.15
N MET A 109 -10.77 0.13 -6.27
CA MET A 109 -9.63 1.02 -6.41
C MET A 109 -10.15 2.46 -6.45
N TYR A 110 -9.54 3.31 -5.61
CA TYR A 110 -9.89 4.72 -5.50
C TYR A 110 -8.68 5.59 -5.80
N HIS A 111 -8.92 6.87 -5.89
CA HIS A 111 -7.87 7.85 -6.08
C HIS A 111 -8.03 9.02 -5.14
N ASN A 112 -6.91 9.67 -4.84
CA ASN A 112 -6.91 10.92 -4.07
C ASN A 112 -5.60 11.65 -4.36
N GLY A 113 -5.48 12.88 -3.89
CA GLY A 113 -4.19 13.55 -3.92
C GLY A 113 -3.15 12.75 -3.15
N ALA A 114 -1.94 12.66 -3.67
CA ALA A 114 -0.87 11.91 -3.00
C ALA A 114 -0.54 12.48 -1.62
N ASP A 115 -0.87 13.75 -1.37
CA ASP A 115 -0.66 14.43 -0.09
C ASP A 115 -1.75 14.15 0.94
N SER A 116 -2.85 13.51 0.54
CA SER A 116 -3.95 13.18 1.47
C SER A 116 -3.56 12.03 2.40
N TYR A 117 -4.17 12.01 3.58
CA TYR A 117 -4.03 10.89 4.50
C TYR A 117 -5.25 10.79 5.41
N TYR A 118 -5.55 9.57 5.85
CA TYR A 118 -6.65 9.29 6.78
C TYR A 118 -6.18 8.26 7.81
N GLY A 119 -6.78 8.30 8.98
CA GLY A 119 -6.45 7.39 10.07
C GLY A 119 -6.59 5.90 9.71
N SER A 120 -7.47 5.56 8.79
CA SER A 120 -7.68 4.18 8.35
C SER A 120 -6.95 3.82 7.06
N ARG A 121 -6.15 4.71 6.50
CA ARG A 121 -5.39 4.43 5.28
C ARG A 121 -3.93 4.19 5.59
N GLY A 122 -3.45 3.01 5.25
CA GLY A 122 -2.05 2.62 5.38
C GLY A 122 -1.51 2.09 4.07
N PHE A 123 -0.70 1.04 4.14
CA PHE A 123 -0.16 0.38 2.97
C PHE A 123 0.18 -1.07 3.28
N ARG A 124 0.36 -1.85 2.22
CA ARG A 124 0.84 -3.22 2.27
C ARG A 124 2.01 -3.34 1.30
N GLY A 125 2.91 -4.23 1.60
CA GLY A 125 4.09 -4.38 0.78
C GLY A 125 4.36 -5.82 0.36
N SER A 126 5.28 -5.95 -0.58
CA SER A 126 5.84 -7.23 -1.00
C SER A 126 7.33 -7.26 -0.73
N LEU A 127 7.81 -8.46 -0.42
CA LEU A 127 9.22 -8.73 -0.21
C LEU A 127 9.62 -9.87 -1.14
N ARG A 128 10.73 -9.71 -1.83
CA ARG A 128 11.33 -10.77 -2.66
C ARG A 128 12.63 -11.25 -2.00
N VAL A 129 12.74 -12.54 -1.88
CA VAL A 129 13.92 -13.15 -1.24
C VAL A 129 14.40 -14.36 -2.04
#